data_7493b7c640c70a25c610544e4a5107b2
#
_entry.id   7493b7c640c70a25c610544e4a5107b2
#
_cell.length_a   1.000
_cell.length_b   1.000
_cell.length_c   1.000
_cell.angle_alpha   90.00
_cell.angle_beta   90.00
_cell.angle_gamma   90.00
#
_symmetry.space_group_name_H-M   'P 1'
#
loop_
_entity.id
_entity.type
_entity.pdbx_description
1 polymer ?
#
loop_
_entity_poly.entity_id
_entity_poly.type
_entity_poly.pdbx_seq_one_letter_code
_entity_poly.pdbx_strand_id
1 'polypeptide(L)'
;MRRYTKFFAFVALSLAVVACGGDGVRVDTTNPGDVAAQLFNSITSGDVKFVKDNIHFYSENEKEVFDRYLDMAVASEDYKERTAGYVADYAIVSETIDADTAHVDLKGMSALGKLTTFNVRLLKVDGKWKVDGSQAVLHRQQ
;
A
#
# COMPACT_ATOMS: atom_id res chain seq x y z
N MET A 1 5.95 -19.43 32.64
CA MET A 1 5.59 -20.49 31.69
C MET A 1 4.24 -20.29 31.00
N ARG A 2 3.26 -19.71 31.66
CA ARG A 2 1.95 -19.42 31.02
C ARG A 2 2.00 -18.39 29.88
N ARG A 3 3.05 -17.57 29.83
CA ARG A 3 3.21 -16.53 28.78
C ARG A 3 3.60 -17.09 27.42
N TYR A 4 4.27 -18.22 27.38
CA TYR A 4 4.74 -18.83 26.13
C TYR A 4 3.62 -19.53 25.36
N THR A 5 2.64 -20.08 26.05
CA THR A 5 1.49 -20.76 25.43
C THR A 5 0.57 -19.79 24.67
N LYS A 6 0.43 -18.57 25.18
CA LYS A 6 -0.37 -17.54 24.49
C LYS A 6 0.31 -16.98 23.24
N PHE A 7 1.65 -16.94 23.26
CA PHE A 7 2.42 -16.45 22.11
C PHE A 7 2.39 -17.46 20.97
N PHE A 8 2.47 -18.75 21.27
CA PHE A 8 2.39 -19.81 20.27
C PHE A 8 1.01 -19.87 19.59
N ALA A 9 -0.05 -19.67 20.34
CA ALA A 9 -1.42 -19.66 19.80
C ALA A 9 -1.63 -18.49 18.83
N PHE A 10 -1.03 -17.34 19.10
CA PHE A 10 -1.13 -16.17 18.24
C PHE A 10 -0.36 -16.35 16.92
N VAL A 11 0.82 -16.93 16.98
CA VAL A 11 1.62 -17.23 15.77
C VAL A 11 0.93 -18.29 14.90
N ALA A 12 0.34 -19.31 15.51
CA ALA A 12 -0.40 -20.33 14.80
C ALA A 12 -1.65 -19.77 14.09
N LEU A 13 -2.33 -18.82 14.73
CA LEU A 13 -3.49 -18.15 14.15
C LEU A 13 -3.10 -17.28 12.95
N SER A 14 -1.96 -16.59 13.03
CA SER A 14 -1.44 -15.79 11.93
C SER A 14 -1.09 -16.64 10.70
N LEU A 15 -0.49 -17.78 10.93
CA LEU A 15 -0.14 -18.72 9.85
C LEU A 15 -1.37 -19.34 9.20
N ALA A 16 -2.41 -19.64 9.98
CA ALA A 16 -3.66 -20.17 9.46
C ALA A 16 -4.39 -19.17 8.55
N VAL A 17 -4.35 -17.88 8.89
CA VAL A 17 -4.95 -16.81 8.07
C VAL A 17 -4.19 -16.65 6.75
N VAL A 18 -2.88 -16.74 6.76
CA VAL A 18 -2.05 -16.67 5.54
C VAL A 18 -2.28 -17.90 4.66
N ALA A 19 -2.44 -19.09 5.23
CA ALA A 19 -2.67 -20.32 4.47
C ALA A 19 -4.05 -20.35 3.81
N CYS A 20 -5.08 -19.69 4.37
CA CYS A 20 -6.42 -19.64 3.81
C CYS A 20 -6.61 -18.56 2.74
N GLY A 21 -5.65 -17.66 2.55
CA GLY A 21 -5.72 -16.53 1.64
C GLY A 21 -5.16 -16.82 0.25
N GLY A 22 -5.67 -17.80 -0.49
CA GLY A 22 -5.19 -18.15 -1.82
C GLY A 22 -5.33 -17.07 -2.90
N ASP A 23 -6.14 -16.02 -2.68
CA ASP A 23 -6.43 -14.98 -3.66
C ASP A 23 -6.01 -13.59 -3.16
N GLY A 24 -4.70 -13.32 -3.23
CA GLY A 24 -4.16 -12.00 -2.95
C GLY A 24 -3.80 -11.78 -1.47
N VAL A 25 -3.04 -10.73 -1.24
CA VAL A 25 -2.62 -10.32 0.09
C VAL A 25 -3.78 -9.65 0.81
N ARG A 26 -4.18 -10.21 1.94
CA ARG A 26 -5.15 -9.56 2.82
C ARG A 26 -4.44 -8.53 3.67
N VAL A 27 -4.74 -7.28 3.42
CA VAL A 27 -4.21 -6.16 4.18
C VAL A 27 -5.23 -5.72 5.21
N ASP A 28 -4.75 -5.45 6.41
CA ASP A 28 -5.59 -4.86 7.45
C ASP A 28 -5.81 -3.38 7.16
N THR A 29 -6.95 -3.05 6.56
CA THR A 29 -7.31 -1.67 6.22
C THR A 29 -7.67 -0.82 7.44
N THR A 30 -7.66 -1.41 8.64
CA THR A 30 -7.78 -0.67 9.91
C THR A 30 -6.43 -0.14 10.41
N ASN A 31 -5.34 -0.52 9.76
CA ASN A 31 -3.98 -0.04 10.07
C ASN A 31 -3.44 0.80 8.91
N PRO A 32 -3.20 2.11 9.10
CA PRO A 32 -2.75 2.98 8.01
C PRO A 32 -1.37 2.61 7.46
N GLY A 33 -0.46 2.15 8.30
CA GLY A 33 0.87 1.72 7.88
C GLY A 33 0.82 0.56 6.90
N ASP A 34 -0.01 -0.43 7.18
CA ASP A 34 -0.19 -1.61 6.32
C ASP A 34 -0.78 -1.23 4.97
N VAL A 35 -1.76 -0.33 4.95
CA VAL A 35 -2.37 0.18 3.70
C VAL A 35 -1.33 0.92 2.86
N ALA A 36 -0.55 1.80 3.47
CA ALA A 36 0.48 2.56 2.78
C ALA A 36 1.57 1.65 2.19
N ALA A 37 2.10 0.74 2.96
CA ALA A 37 3.13 -0.20 2.51
C ALA A 37 2.60 -1.09 1.37
N GLN A 38 1.41 -1.64 1.52
CA GLN A 38 0.82 -2.50 0.50
C GLN A 38 0.48 -1.73 -0.77
N LEU A 39 0.11 -0.46 -0.68
CA LEU A 39 -0.14 0.36 -1.86
C LEU A 39 1.11 0.44 -2.74
N PHE A 40 2.25 0.77 -2.17
CA PHE A 40 3.51 0.84 -2.92
C PHE A 40 3.95 -0.52 -3.44
N ASN A 41 3.78 -1.58 -2.66
CA ASN A 41 4.06 -2.94 -3.11
C ASN A 41 3.15 -3.33 -4.28
N SER A 42 1.89 -2.93 -4.25
CA SER A 42 0.91 -3.21 -5.31
C SER A 42 1.20 -2.46 -6.60
N ILE A 43 1.68 -1.22 -6.51
CA ILE A 43 2.12 -0.46 -7.68
C ILE A 43 3.26 -1.21 -8.38
N THR A 44 4.19 -1.76 -7.63
CA THR A 44 5.34 -2.49 -8.19
C THR A 44 4.95 -3.87 -8.72
N SER A 45 4.04 -4.56 -8.07
CA SER A 45 3.59 -5.90 -8.48
C SER A 45 2.50 -5.90 -9.56
N GLY A 46 1.91 -4.73 -9.86
CA GLY A 46 0.82 -4.61 -10.82
C GLY A 46 -0.55 -4.96 -10.27
N ASP A 47 -0.73 -5.01 -8.96
CA ASP A 47 -2.04 -5.21 -8.33
C ASP A 47 -2.87 -3.92 -8.40
N VAL A 48 -3.38 -3.65 -9.58
CA VAL A 48 -4.14 -2.43 -9.92
C VAL A 48 -5.39 -2.29 -9.07
N LYS A 49 -6.04 -3.40 -8.78
CA LYS A 49 -7.29 -3.41 -8.01
C LYS A 49 -7.07 -2.88 -6.60
N PHE A 50 -6.04 -3.33 -5.92
CA PHE A 50 -5.71 -2.83 -4.58
C PHE A 50 -5.45 -1.33 -4.60
N VAL A 51 -4.67 -0.86 -5.57
CA VAL A 51 -4.33 0.56 -5.72
C VAL A 51 -5.59 1.40 -5.93
N LYS A 52 -6.46 0.99 -6.84
CA LYS A 52 -7.71 1.72 -7.15
C LYS A 52 -8.67 1.78 -5.94
N ASP A 53 -8.75 0.69 -5.19
CA ASP A 53 -9.70 0.56 -4.09
C ASP A 53 -9.24 1.28 -2.81
N ASN A 54 -7.95 1.59 -2.67
CA ASN A 54 -7.37 2.11 -1.43
C ASN A 54 -6.81 3.54 -1.53
N ILE A 55 -7.24 4.28 -2.56
CA ILE A 55 -6.99 5.71 -2.70
C ILE A 55 -8.31 6.44 -2.59
N HIS A 56 -8.33 7.51 -1.80
CA HIS A 56 -9.48 8.41 -1.70
C HIS A 56 -9.32 9.56 -2.69
N PHE A 57 -10.25 9.68 -3.62
CA PHE A 57 -10.34 10.79 -4.56
C PHE A 57 -11.44 11.75 -4.16
N TYR A 58 -11.25 13.03 -4.45
CA TYR A 58 -12.21 14.10 -4.10
C TYR A 58 -13.25 14.33 -5.16
N SER A 59 -13.10 13.73 -6.35
CA SER A 59 -14.08 13.77 -7.42
C SER A 59 -14.02 12.50 -8.27
N GLU A 60 -15.15 12.17 -8.92
CA GLU A 60 -15.21 11.05 -9.86
C GLU A 60 -14.28 11.25 -11.05
N ASN A 61 -14.14 12.48 -11.52
CA ASN A 61 -13.25 12.79 -12.63
C ASN A 61 -11.78 12.51 -12.30
N GLU A 62 -11.34 12.88 -11.11
CA GLU A 62 -9.97 12.57 -10.65
C GLU A 62 -9.74 11.06 -10.59
N LYS A 63 -10.72 10.32 -10.09
CA LYS A 63 -10.67 8.87 -10.02
C LYS A 63 -10.57 8.24 -11.41
N GLU A 64 -11.41 8.65 -12.35
CA GLU A 64 -11.40 8.12 -13.71
C GLU A 64 -10.08 8.40 -14.43
N VAL A 65 -9.54 9.60 -14.28
CA VAL A 65 -8.25 9.98 -14.88
C VAL A 65 -7.13 9.14 -14.31
N PHE A 66 -7.12 8.96 -12.99
CA PHE A 66 -6.10 8.15 -12.33
C PHE A 66 -6.19 6.68 -12.73
N ASP A 67 -7.40 6.10 -12.70
CA ASP A 67 -7.62 4.70 -13.06
C ASP A 67 -7.15 4.42 -14.49
N ARG A 68 -7.48 5.29 -15.43
CA ARG A 68 -7.05 5.19 -16.82
C ARG A 68 -5.54 5.30 -16.96
N TYR A 69 -4.93 6.25 -16.26
CA TYR A 69 -3.47 6.40 -16.27
C TYR A 69 -2.77 5.17 -15.70
N LEU A 70 -3.27 4.63 -14.60
CA LEU A 70 -2.70 3.45 -13.96
C LEU A 70 -2.78 2.23 -14.88
N ASP A 71 -3.94 2.00 -15.51
CA ASP A 71 -4.12 0.90 -16.45
C ASP A 71 -3.15 1.00 -17.64
N MET A 72 -2.97 2.19 -18.18
CA MET A 72 -2.00 2.43 -19.26
C MET A 72 -0.57 2.22 -18.81
N ALA A 73 -0.23 2.69 -17.62
CA ALA A 73 1.14 2.57 -17.09
C ALA A 73 1.53 1.12 -16.87
N VAL A 74 0.67 0.32 -16.23
CA VAL A 74 0.95 -1.11 -15.96
C VAL A 74 0.99 -1.95 -17.24
N ALA A 75 0.28 -1.54 -18.28
CA ALA A 75 0.28 -2.22 -19.57
C ALA A 75 1.52 -1.90 -20.44
N SER A 76 2.28 -0.87 -20.09
CA SER A 76 3.44 -0.45 -20.86
C SER A 76 4.61 -1.44 -20.71
N GLU A 77 5.39 -1.63 -21.79
CA GLU A 77 6.59 -2.47 -21.75
C GLU A 77 7.65 -1.90 -20.81
N ASP A 78 7.78 -0.58 -20.77
CA ASP A 78 8.71 0.12 -19.87
C ASP A 78 8.44 -0.19 -18.40
N TYR A 79 7.16 -0.21 -17.98
CA TYR A 79 6.78 -0.62 -16.64
C TYR A 79 7.14 -2.09 -16.38
N LYS A 80 6.80 -2.98 -17.29
CA LYS A 80 7.08 -4.41 -17.18
C LYS A 80 8.58 -4.69 -17.07
N GLU A 81 9.39 -4.02 -17.86
CA GLU A 81 10.85 -4.15 -17.83
C GLU A 81 11.42 -3.68 -16.49
N ARG A 82 10.97 -2.53 -16.00
CA ARG A 82 11.46 -1.96 -14.74
C ARG A 82 11.03 -2.75 -13.51
N THR A 83 9.90 -3.43 -13.58
CA THR A 83 9.38 -4.20 -12.44
C THR A 83 9.71 -5.70 -12.52
N ALA A 84 10.23 -6.18 -13.63
CA ALA A 84 10.58 -7.58 -13.81
C ALA A 84 11.66 -8.01 -12.79
N GLY A 85 11.33 -9.01 -11.97
CA GLY A 85 12.21 -9.50 -10.93
C GLY A 85 12.39 -8.57 -9.73
N TYR A 86 11.72 -7.43 -9.71
CA TYR A 86 11.76 -6.52 -8.58
C TYR A 86 10.78 -6.97 -7.50
N VAL A 87 11.26 -7.09 -6.28
CA VAL A 87 10.43 -7.36 -5.11
C VAL A 87 10.41 -6.10 -4.27
N ALA A 88 9.26 -5.45 -4.23
CA ALA A 88 9.09 -4.28 -3.40
C ALA A 88 9.11 -4.67 -1.92
N ASP A 89 9.94 -4.02 -1.15
CA ASP A 89 10.05 -4.23 0.28
C ASP A 89 10.10 -2.87 0.98
N TYR A 90 8.92 -2.28 1.16
CA TYR A 90 8.78 -1.04 1.88
C TYR A 90 8.47 -1.30 3.35
N ALA A 91 9.31 -0.78 4.22
CA ALA A 91 9.15 -0.87 5.67
C ALA A 91 8.58 0.43 6.24
N ILE A 92 7.73 0.30 7.25
CA ILE A 92 7.21 1.44 8.00
C ILE A 92 8.31 1.95 8.93
N VAL A 93 8.69 3.21 8.77
CA VAL A 93 9.68 3.89 9.63
C VAL A 93 9.00 4.58 10.79
N SER A 94 7.89 5.27 10.51
CA SER A 94 7.11 5.96 11.52
C SER A 94 5.64 6.03 11.10
N GLU A 95 4.78 6.13 12.10
CA GLU A 95 3.34 6.22 11.91
C GLU A 95 2.76 7.15 12.96
N THR A 96 2.03 8.17 12.52
CA THR A 96 1.35 9.13 13.40
C THR A 96 -0.12 9.18 13.01
N ILE A 97 -0.98 8.92 13.98
CA ILE A 97 -2.44 8.96 13.79
C ILE A 97 -3.02 10.11 14.60
N ASP A 98 -3.79 10.95 13.93
CA ASP A 98 -4.52 12.04 14.53
C ASP A 98 -5.98 11.99 14.04
N ALA A 99 -6.87 11.47 14.89
CA ALA A 99 -8.29 11.24 14.57
C ALA A 99 -8.46 10.45 13.25
N ASP A 100 -8.99 11.06 12.22
CA ASP A 100 -9.26 10.43 10.92
C ASP A 100 -8.16 10.68 9.88
N THR A 101 -7.01 11.16 10.32
CA THR A 101 -5.84 11.41 9.46
C THR A 101 -4.63 10.64 9.98
N ALA A 102 -3.84 10.09 9.10
CA ALA A 102 -2.57 9.45 9.45
C ALA A 102 -1.45 9.90 8.51
N HIS A 103 -0.24 9.92 9.05
CA HIS A 103 0.98 10.12 8.28
C HIS A 103 1.89 8.93 8.51
N VAL A 104 2.32 8.32 7.42
CA VAL A 104 3.18 7.14 7.44
C VAL A 104 4.44 7.42 6.65
N ASP A 105 5.59 7.23 7.28
CA ASP A 105 6.87 7.26 6.59
C ASP A 105 7.29 5.84 6.22
N LEU A 106 7.48 5.62 4.94
CA LEU A 106 7.94 4.35 4.37
C LEU A 106 9.36 4.50 3.86
N LYS A 107 10.16 3.48 4.03
CA LYS A 107 11.51 3.37 3.48
C LYS A 107 11.66 2.07 2.73
N GLY A 108 12.21 2.14 1.54
CA GLY A 108 12.42 0.96 0.73
C GLY A 108 13.29 1.24 -0.49
N MET A 109 13.61 0.18 -1.20
CA MET A 109 14.37 0.26 -2.43
C MET A 109 13.42 0.53 -3.59
N SER A 110 13.68 1.58 -4.36
CA SER A 110 12.92 1.84 -5.59
C SER A 110 13.31 0.86 -6.68
N ALA A 111 12.48 0.75 -7.72
CA ALA A 111 12.78 -0.07 -8.91
C ALA A 111 14.08 0.35 -9.63
N LEU A 112 14.56 1.57 -9.37
CA LEU A 112 15.84 2.07 -9.90
C LEU A 112 17.04 1.72 -9.01
N GLY A 113 16.84 0.92 -7.97
CA GLY A 113 17.91 0.51 -7.05
C GLY A 113 18.32 1.58 -6.04
N LYS A 114 17.49 2.61 -5.85
CA LYS A 114 17.75 3.70 -4.89
C LYS A 114 16.96 3.51 -3.61
N LEU A 115 17.61 3.70 -2.49
CA LEU A 115 16.93 3.78 -1.20
C LEU A 115 16.10 5.05 -1.15
N THR A 116 14.80 4.91 -0.95
CA THR A 116 13.84 6.01 -1.05
C THR A 116 12.96 6.04 0.19
N THR A 117 12.65 7.24 0.65
CA THR A 117 11.70 7.47 1.74
C THR A 117 10.48 8.20 1.19
N PHE A 118 9.30 7.70 1.53
CA PHE A 118 8.03 8.31 1.16
C PHE A 118 7.27 8.72 2.41
N ASN A 119 6.72 9.92 2.40
CA ASN A 119 5.73 10.35 3.38
C ASN A 119 4.35 10.21 2.75
N VAL A 120 3.49 9.42 3.38
CA VAL A 120 2.17 9.10 2.87
C VAL A 120 1.12 9.62 3.85
N ARG A 121 0.21 10.43 3.36
CA ARG A 121 -0.97 10.86 4.12
C ARG A 121 -2.13 9.95 3.81
N LEU A 122 -2.85 9.53 4.86
CA LEU A 122 -4.05 8.71 4.73
C LEU A 122 -5.22 9.37 5.44
N LEU A 123 -6.41 9.04 4.95
CA LEU A 123 -7.68 9.48 5.52
C LEU A 123 -8.49 8.26 5.91
N LYS A 124 -9.19 8.35 7.03
CA LYS A 124 -10.11 7.30 7.46
C LYS A 124 -11.49 7.55 6.84
N VAL A 125 -11.93 6.62 6.01
CA VAL A 125 -13.21 6.69 5.29
C VAL A 125 -14.00 5.42 5.60
N ASP A 126 -15.17 5.57 6.20
CA ASP A 126 -16.03 4.44 6.60
C ASP A 126 -15.31 3.37 7.43
N GLY A 127 -14.50 3.83 8.38
CA GLY A 127 -13.73 2.96 9.27
C GLY A 127 -12.48 2.32 8.65
N LYS A 128 -12.15 2.65 7.41
CA LYS A 128 -10.99 2.11 6.69
C LYS A 128 -10.04 3.22 6.27
N TRP A 129 -8.75 2.96 6.36
CA TRP A 129 -7.74 3.89 5.90
C TRP A 129 -7.57 3.82 4.39
N LYS A 130 -7.52 4.98 3.76
CA LYS A 130 -7.23 5.14 2.33
C LYS A 130 -6.18 6.22 2.13
N VAL A 131 -5.31 6.03 1.15
CA VAL A 131 -4.31 7.03 0.79
C VAL A 131 -5.00 8.27 0.23
N ASP A 132 -4.56 9.44 0.66
CA ASP A 132 -5.07 10.72 0.17
C ASP A 132 -4.69 10.93 -1.29
N GLY A 133 -5.68 10.91 -2.17
CA GLY A 133 -5.49 11.02 -3.63
C GLY A 133 -4.93 12.36 -4.08
N SER A 134 -5.05 13.41 -3.27
CA SER A 134 -4.46 14.71 -3.58
C SER A 134 -2.93 14.65 -3.65
N GLN A 135 -2.30 13.77 -2.87
CA GLN A 135 -0.86 13.57 -2.91
C GLN A 135 -0.38 12.83 -4.17
N ALA A 136 -1.20 11.95 -4.71
CA ALA A 136 -0.87 11.22 -5.94
C ALA A 136 -0.74 12.15 -7.15
N VAL A 137 -1.39 13.30 -7.10
CA VAL A 137 -1.34 14.33 -8.15
C VAL A 137 -0.11 15.23 -8.01
N LEU A 138 0.34 15.48 -6.79
CA LEU A 138 1.46 16.39 -6.52
C LEU A 138 2.81 15.85 -7.01
N HIS A 139 2.99 14.56 -7.05
CA HIS A 139 4.22 13.94 -7.57
C HIS A 139 4.39 14.06 -9.09
N ARG A 140 3.39 14.55 -9.81
CA ARG A 140 3.48 14.80 -11.26
C ARG A 140 4.21 16.10 -11.62
N GLN A 141 4.42 16.99 -10.66
CA GLN A 141 5.00 18.31 -10.94
C GLN A 141 6.50 18.40 -10.70
N GLN A 142 7.09 17.31 -10.32
CA GLN A 142 8.54 17.16 -10.14
C GLN A 142 9.11 16.15 -11.13
#